data_d77fd0bd2d5db4fe0586f5e042e4ff77
#
_entry.id   d77fd0bd2d5db4fe0586f5e042e4ff77
#
_cell.length_a   1.000
_cell.length_b   1.000
_cell.length_c   1.000
_cell.angle_alpha   90.00
_cell.angle_beta   90.00
_cell.angle_gamma   90.00
#
_symmetry.space_group_name_H-M   'P 1'
#
loop_
_entity.id
_entity.type
_entity.pdbx_description
1 polymer ?
#
loop_
_entity_poly.entity_id
_entity_poly.type
_entity_poly.pdbx_seq_one_letter_code
_entity_poly.pdbx_strand_id
1 'polypeptide(L)'
;TYLVEFSEEEALRLASYARYSHAVYLALYILTVSISLKAVFCRFSEKIAAVITFCIILLCTPMEDMAKLLFRDIVRESIDNRAPYLELSEKIRSVAEEGDYVYLICQDERHWFSGAAYWEISFEVRPAVIDNKDSGWMMAKENTNWFISGATAEEWRQTLRNNYDYVALYLLDDYFINTFSELFSESTKIEENNVYRIDKETGMLELCE
;
A
#
# COMPACT_ATOMS: atom_id res chain seq x y z
N THR A 1 19.21 -4.85 -14.66
CA THR A 1 18.57 -4.37 -13.40
C THR A 1 17.24 -5.08 -13.19
N TYR A 2 16.31 -5.01 -14.16
CA TYR A 2 14.97 -5.62 -14.01
C TYR A 2 15.01 -7.13 -13.70
N LEU A 3 15.90 -7.88 -14.33
CA LEU A 3 16.02 -9.34 -14.16
C LEU A 3 16.77 -9.76 -12.88
N VAL A 4 17.36 -8.81 -12.17
CA VAL A 4 18.19 -9.10 -10.98
C VAL A 4 17.50 -8.62 -9.69
N GLU A 5 16.70 -7.56 -9.77
CA GLU A 5 16.09 -6.90 -8.60
C GLU A 5 14.58 -7.15 -8.46
N PHE A 6 13.93 -7.64 -9.49
CA PHE A 6 12.50 -7.93 -9.50
C PHE A 6 12.25 -9.41 -9.67
N SER A 7 11.17 -9.90 -9.09
CA SER A 7 10.69 -11.25 -9.37
C SER A 7 10.33 -11.40 -10.86
N GLU A 8 10.34 -12.62 -11.37
CA GLU A 8 10.01 -12.89 -12.78
C GLU A 8 8.63 -12.32 -13.16
N GLU A 9 7.66 -12.43 -12.26
CA GLU A 9 6.31 -11.93 -12.46
C GLU A 9 6.25 -10.39 -12.51
N GLU A 10 6.96 -9.71 -11.61
CA GLU A 10 7.05 -8.25 -11.61
C GLU A 10 7.81 -7.74 -12.84
N ALA A 11 8.85 -8.45 -13.25
CA ALA A 11 9.62 -8.12 -14.47
C ALA A 11 8.76 -8.26 -15.73
N LEU A 12 7.92 -9.31 -15.83
CA LEU A 12 6.99 -9.51 -16.95
C LEU A 12 5.90 -8.44 -17.00
N ARG A 13 5.42 -7.99 -15.86
CA ARG A 13 4.44 -6.89 -15.75
C ARG A 13 5.05 -5.51 -15.93
N LEU A 14 6.36 -5.41 -16.08
CA LEU A 14 7.10 -4.14 -16.10
C LEU A 14 6.76 -3.26 -14.88
N ALA A 15 6.59 -3.88 -13.71
CA ALA A 15 6.29 -3.20 -12.47
C ALA A 15 7.29 -2.06 -12.23
N SER A 16 6.76 -0.89 -11.90
CA SER A 16 7.56 0.32 -11.69
C SER A 16 8.37 0.83 -12.91
N TYR A 17 8.27 0.20 -14.09
CA TYR A 17 8.99 0.65 -15.29
C TYR A 17 8.73 2.12 -15.61
N ALA A 18 7.47 2.55 -15.57
CA ALA A 18 7.11 3.95 -15.81
C ALA A 18 7.83 4.89 -14.82
N ARG A 19 7.88 4.55 -13.53
CA ARG A 19 8.55 5.35 -12.50
C ARG A 19 10.05 5.50 -12.76
N TYR A 20 10.73 4.41 -13.09
CA TYR A 20 12.17 4.45 -13.37
C TYR A 20 12.48 5.12 -14.70
N SER A 21 11.68 4.88 -15.74
CA SER A 21 11.85 5.55 -17.03
C SER A 21 11.59 7.05 -16.91
N HIS A 22 10.58 7.48 -16.14
CA HIS A 22 10.33 8.91 -15.90
C HIS A 22 11.51 9.60 -15.21
N ALA A 23 12.18 8.94 -14.26
CA ALA A 23 13.36 9.50 -13.62
C ALA A 23 14.52 9.72 -14.64
N VAL A 24 14.73 8.75 -15.53
CA VAL A 24 15.72 8.88 -16.59
C VAL A 24 15.35 9.99 -17.58
N TYR A 25 14.09 10.02 -18.03
CA TYR A 25 13.61 11.08 -18.93
C TYR A 25 13.72 12.47 -18.28
N LEU A 26 13.39 12.60 -17.01
CA LEU A 26 13.54 13.87 -16.28
C LEU A 26 15.02 14.31 -16.25
N ALA A 27 15.95 13.41 -15.96
CA ALA A 27 17.38 13.70 -15.97
C ALA A 27 17.88 14.16 -17.34
N LEU A 28 17.49 13.45 -18.41
CA LEU A 28 17.81 13.82 -19.79
C LEU A 28 17.20 15.16 -20.18
N TYR A 29 15.95 15.42 -19.76
CA TYR A 29 15.27 16.68 -19.99
C TYR A 29 16.02 17.84 -19.33
N ILE A 30 16.36 17.73 -18.05
CA ILE A 30 17.11 18.75 -17.31
C ILE A 30 18.46 19.01 -18.00
N LEU A 31 19.17 17.97 -18.41
CA LEU A 31 20.45 18.10 -19.12
C LEU A 31 20.27 18.84 -20.45
N THR A 32 19.29 18.45 -21.26
CA THR A 32 19.01 19.04 -22.56
C THR A 32 18.63 20.53 -22.42
N VAL A 33 17.76 20.85 -21.45
CA VAL A 33 17.38 22.24 -21.16
C VAL A 33 18.60 23.03 -20.72
N SER A 34 19.44 22.50 -19.86
CA SER A 34 20.66 23.18 -19.36
C SER A 34 21.64 23.50 -20.48
N ILE A 35 21.87 22.57 -21.41
CA ILE A 35 22.73 22.76 -22.58
C ILE A 35 22.13 23.82 -23.52
N SER A 36 20.82 23.73 -23.78
CA SER A 36 20.09 24.68 -24.64
C SER A 36 20.14 26.10 -24.07
N LEU A 37 19.89 26.26 -22.79
CA LEU A 37 19.98 27.54 -22.09
C LEU A 37 21.37 28.13 -22.19
N LYS A 38 22.41 27.33 -21.93
CA LYS A 38 23.80 27.79 -22.08
C LYS A 38 24.07 28.30 -23.49
N ALA A 39 23.62 27.60 -24.55
CA ALA A 39 23.79 28.02 -25.94
C ALA A 39 23.03 29.33 -26.23
N VAL A 40 21.83 29.51 -25.71
CA VAL A 40 21.01 30.74 -25.84
C VAL A 40 21.69 31.92 -25.15
N PHE A 41 22.14 31.77 -23.90
CA PHE A 41 22.83 32.83 -23.16
C PHE A 41 24.17 33.25 -23.78
N CYS A 42 24.86 32.33 -24.46
CA CYS A 42 26.08 32.66 -25.18
C CYS A 42 25.86 33.41 -26.48
N ARG A 43 24.65 33.37 -27.05
CA ARG A 43 24.35 33.89 -28.39
C ARG A 43 23.49 35.16 -28.42
N PHE A 44 22.71 35.38 -27.39
CA PHE A 44 21.75 36.47 -27.32
C PHE A 44 21.98 37.40 -26.11
N SER A 45 21.46 38.61 -26.16
CA SER A 45 21.47 39.49 -24.99
C SER A 45 20.62 38.86 -23.86
N GLU A 46 20.96 39.15 -22.61
CA GLU A 46 20.29 38.57 -21.42
C GLU A 46 18.75 38.70 -21.47
N LYS A 47 18.21 39.85 -21.97
CA LYS A 47 16.77 40.05 -22.07
C LYS A 47 16.13 39.11 -23.09
N ILE A 48 16.76 38.92 -24.25
CA ILE A 48 16.26 38.01 -25.29
C ILE A 48 16.36 36.56 -24.80
N ALA A 49 17.49 36.21 -24.18
CA ALA A 49 17.69 34.90 -23.60
C ALA A 49 16.63 34.57 -22.55
N ALA A 50 16.28 35.51 -21.68
CA ALA A 50 15.23 35.33 -20.67
C ALA A 50 13.83 35.09 -21.30
N VAL A 51 13.47 35.83 -22.34
CA VAL A 51 12.21 35.63 -23.07
C VAL A 51 12.17 34.27 -23.76
N ILE A 52 13.24 33.87 -24.45
CA ILE A 52 13.29 32.59 -25.12
C ILE A 52 13.18 31.46 -24.09
N THR A 53 13.89 31.55 -22.96
CA THR A 53 13.82 30.57 -21.88
C THR A 53 12.43 30.44 -21.33
N PHE A 54 11.76 31.58 -21.06
CA PHE A 54 10.40 31.59 -20.57
C PHE A 54 9.41 30.93 -21.56
N CYS A 55 9.55 31.24 -22.86
CA CYS A 55 8.73 30.59 -23.88
C CYS A 55 8.99 29.06 -23.96
N ILE A 56 10.25 28.63 -23.85
CA ILE A 56 10.59 27.19 -23.84
C ILE A 56 9.96 26.50 -22.63
N ILE A 57 10.07 27.10 -21.44
CA ILE A 57 9.44 26.56 -20.23
C ILE A 57 7.93 26.42 -20.40
N LEU A 58 7.26 27.46 -20.91
CA LEU A 58 5.82 27.42 -21.16
C LEU A 58 5.42 26.35 -22.17
N LEU A 59 6.16 26.19 -23.26
CA LEU A 59 5.86 25.21 -24.31
C LEU A 59 6.14 23.77 -23.85
N CYS A 60 7.15 23.59 -22.99
CA CYS A 60 7.53 22.28 -22.48
C CYS A 60 6.79 21.88 -21.19
N THR A 61 6.10 22.82 -20.56
CA THR A 61 5.31 22.51 -19.35
C THR A 61 3.96 21.93 -19.77
N PRO A 62 3.60 20.72 -19.31
CA PRO A 62 2.28 20.16 -19.57
C PRO A 62 1.24 20.95 -18.77
N MET A 63 0.68 21.98 -19.40
CA MET A 63 -0.23 22.95 -18.76
C MET A 63 -1.47 22.28 -18.15
N GLU A 64 -1.93 21.18 -18.76
CA GLU A 64 -3.06 20.41 -18.23
C GLU A 64 -2.70 19.74 -16.90
N ASP A 65 -1.52 19.15 -16.81
CA ASP A 65 -1.07 18.49 -15.58
C ASP A 65 -0.71 19.53 -14.49
N MET A 66 -0.15 20.66 -14.89
CA MET A 66 0.07 21.78 -13.97
C MET A 66 -1.25 22.36 -13.45
N ALA A 67 -2.25 22.52 -14.32
CA ALA A 67 -3.57 22.97 -13.89
C ALA A 67 -4.21 21.97 -12.92
N LYS A 68 -4.12 20.67 -13.21
CA LYS A 68 -4.58 19.62 -12.28
C LYS A 68 -3.87 19.70 -10.93
N LEU A 69 -2.54 19.89 -10.91
CA LEU A 69 -1.77 20.04 -9.67
C LEU A 69 -2.14 21.29 -8.87
N LEU A 70 -2.38 22.43 -9.56
CA LEU A 70 -2.67 23.70 -8.91
C LEU A 70 -4.12 23.84 -8.43
N PHE A 71 -5.06 23.22 -9.16
CA PHE A 71 -6.50 23.38 -8.92
C PHE A 71 -7.16 22.10 -8.40
N ARG A 72 -6.42 20.98 -8.33
CA ARG A 72 -6.90 19.74 -7.74
C ARG A 72 -6.92 19.90 -6.22
N ASP A 73 -8.02 19.57 -5.62
CA ASP A 73 -8.09 19.44 -4.17
C ASP A 73 -7.42 18.12 -3.73
N ILE A 74 -6.08 18.12 -3.78
CA ILE A 74 -5.25 16.95 -3.45
C ILE A 74 -5.54 16.48 -2.02
N VAL A 75 -5.82 17.42 -1.11
CA VAL A 75 -6.11 17.08 0.28
C VAL A 75 -7.41 16.30 0.38
N ARG A 76 -8.46 16.81 -0.27
CA ARG A 76 -9.77 16.15 -0.25
C ARG A 76 -9.73 14.77 -0.91
N GLU A 77 -9.12 14.68 -2.07
CA GLU A 77 -8.98 13.39 -2.77
C GLU A 77 -8.13 12.40 -1.97
N SER A 78 -7.08 12.86 -1.30
CA SER A 78 -6.28 12.02 -0.41
C SER A 78 -7.09 11.51 0.77
N ILE A 79 -7.93 12.35 1.38
CA ILE A 79 -8.82 11.97 2.47
C ILE A 79 -9.86 10.95 1.97
N ASP A 80 -10.52 11.23 0.85
CA ASP A 80 -11.53 10.36 0.27
C ASP A 80 -10.95 8.97 -0.07
N ASN A 81 -9.72 8.92 -0.59
CA ASN A 81 -9.03 7.67 -0.91
C ASN A 81 -8.61 6.88 0.34
N ARG A 82 -8.40 7.54 1.47
CA ARG A 82 -8.00 6.91 2.74
C ARG A 82 -9.18 6.52 3.62
N ALA A 83 -10.36 7.11 3.36
CA ALA A 83 -11.55 6.87 4.17
C ALA A 83 -11.85 5.37 4.44
N PRO A 84 -11.74 4.46 3.45
CA PRO A 84 -11.97 3.04 3.69
C PRO A 84 -11.03 2.40 4.71
N TYR A 85 -9.79 2.90 4.81
CA TYR A 85 -8.81 2.36 5.75
C TYR A 85 -8.97 2.92 7.17
N LEU A 86 -9.54 4.11 7.29
CA LEU A 86 -9.70 4.80 8.58
C LEU A 86 -10.70 4.09 9.49
N GLU A 87 -11.78 3.55 8.94
CA GLU A 87 -12.81 2.86 9.73
C GLU A 87 -12.22 1.68 10.51
N LEU A 88 -11.50 0.79 9.83
CA LEU A 88 -10.84 -0.34 10.49
C LEU A 88 -9.76 0.12 11.45
N SER A 89 -8.98 1.15 11.07
CA SER A 89 -7.93 1.70 11.92
C SER A 89 -8.49 2.27 13.23
N GLU A 90 -9.64 2.93 13.20
CA GLU A 90 -10.31 3.44 14.38
C GLU A 90 -10.79 2.29 15.31
N LYS A 91 -11.34 1.23 14.74
CA LYS A 91 -11.72 0.02 15.50
C LYS A 91 -10.50 -0.63 16.16
N ILE A 92 -9.39 -0.78 15.44
CA ILE A 92 -8.17 -1.33 16.02
C ILE A 92 -7.69 -0.45 17.18
N ARG A 93 -7.63 0.88 17.01
CA ARG A 93 -7.22 1.80 18.08
C ARG A 93 -8.14 1.81 19.29
N SER A 94 -9.40 1.44 19.12
CA SER A 94 -10.35 1.39 20.24
C SER A 94 -10.14 0.19 21.16
N VAL A 95 -9.49 -0.87 20.67
CA VAL A 95 -9.33 -2.14 21.40
C VAL A 95 -7.87 -2.52 21.68
N ALA A 96 -6.91 -2.10 20.83
CA ALA A 96 -5.51 -2.45 20.95
C ALA A 96 -4.72 -1.37 21.70
N GLU A 97 -3.81 -1.81 22.57
CA GLU A 97 -2.93 -0.97 23.39
C GLU A 97 -1.51 -0.87 22.78
N GLU A 98 -0.66 -0.08 23.45
CA GLU A 98 0.75 0.03 23.06
C GLU A 98 1.48 -1.31 23.22
N GLY A 99 2.05 -1.79 22.13
CA GLY A 99 2.80 -3.05 22.09
C GLY A 99 1.96 -4.26 21.69
N ASP A 100 0.66 -4.13 21.51
CA ASP A 100 -0.16 -5.20 20.97
C ASP A 100 0.12 -5.44 19.49
N TYR A 101 0.14 -6.70 19.11
CA TYR A 101 0.36 -7.15 17.73
C TYR A 101 -0.96 -7.53 17.06
N VAL A 102 -1.20 -6.92 15.92
CA VAL A 102 -2.40 -7.12 15.12
C VAL A 102 -2.04 -7.84 13.82
N TYR A 103 -2.67 -8.97 13.56
CA TYR A 103 -2.60 -9.64 12.28
C TYR A 103 -3.65 -9.08 11.33
N LEU A 104 -3.23 -8.50 10.21
CA LEU A 104 -4.15 -7.94 9.23
C LEU A 104 -4.43 -8.95 8.11
N ILE A 105 -5.71 -9.21 7.83
CA ILE A 105 -6.16 -9.96 6.66
C ILE A 105 -6.72 -8.99 5.62
N CYS A 106 -6.22 -9.09 4.40
CA CYS A 106 -6.69 -8.33 3.25
C CYS A 106 -6.66 -9.22 2.01
N GLN A 107 -7.77 -9.89 1.72
CA GLN A 107 -7.95 -10.76 0.56
C GLN A 107 -8.33 -9.90 -0.65
N ASP A 108 -7.34 -9.49 -1.46
CA ASP A 108 -7.57 -8.73 -2.69
C ASP A 108 -6.89 -9.42 -3.87
N GLU A 109 -7.68 -9.95 -4.79
CA GLU A 109 -7.20 -10.62 -6.00
C GLU A 109 -6.26 -9.73 -6.84
N ARG A 110 -6.35 -8.42 -6.71
CA ARG A 110 -5.51 -7.47 -7.46
C ARG A 110 -4.14 -7.26 -6.86
N HIS A 111 -3.82 -7.87 -5.71
CA HIS A 111 -2.55 -7.87 -5.00
C HIS A 111 -1.94 -6.49 -4.65
N TRP A 112 -2.23 -5.45 -5.45
CA TRP A 112 -1.74 -4.08 -5.25
C TRP A 112 -2.44 -3.36 -4.11
N PHE A 113 -3.74 -3.58 -3.97
CA PHE A 113 -4.55 -2.91 -2.96
C PHE A 113 -4.35 -3.49 -1.58
N SER A 114 -4.08 -4.79 -1.50
CA SER A 114 -3.75 -5.43 -0.21
C SER A 114 -2.50 -4.82 0.43
N GLY A 115 -1.46 -4.57 -0.37
CA GLY A 115 -0.27 -3.87 0.09
C GLY A 115 -0.54 -2.42 0.50
N ALA A 116 -1.37 -1.69 -0.27
CA ALA A 116 -1.75 -0.33 0.08
C ALA A 116 -2.54 -0.30 1.39
N ALA A 117 -3.53 -1.18 1.56
CA ALA A 117 -4.30 -1.32 2.79
C ALA A 117 -3.38 -1.60 3.99
N TYR A 118 -2.46 -2.55 3.87
CA TYR A 118 -1.50 -2.88 4.91
C TYR A 118 -0.70 -1.66 5.35
N TRP A 119 -0.14 -0.90 4.43
CA TRP A 119 0.67 0.28 4.75
C TRP A 119 -0.17 1.40 5.36
N GLU A 120 -1.32 1.74 4.77
CA GLU A 120 -2.17 2.81 5.26
C GLU A 120 -2.70 2.51 6.67
N ILE A 121 -3.20 1.29 6.91
CA ILE A 121 -3.68 0.88 8.23
C ILE A 121 -2.53 0.85 9.24
N SER A 122 -1.36 0.33 8.88
CA SER A 122 -0.19 0.27 9.77
C SER A 122 0.28 1.64 10.27
N PHE A 123 0.11 2.69 9.47
CA PHE A 123 0.41 4.06 9.90
C PHE A 123 -0.63 4.61 10.88
N GLU A 124 -1.89 4.27 10.68
CA GLU A 124 -2.99 4.85 11.45
C GLU A 124 -3.23 4.17 12.81
N VAL A 125 -2.85 2.90 12.97
CA VAL A 125 -3.14 2.14 14.19
C VAL A 125 -2.15 2.36 15.34
N ARG A 126 -1.09 3.11 15.13
CA ARG A 126 -0.08 3.36 16.18
C ARG A 126 -0.75 3.88 17.46
N PRO A 127 -0.33 3.40 18.64
CA PRO A 127 0.91 2.65 18.92
C PRO A 127 0.84 1.13 18.78
N ALA A 128 -0.31 0.53 18.46
CA ALA A 128 -0.36 -0.89 18.11
C ALA A 128 0.47 -1.20 16.85
N VAL A 129 0.89 -2.45 16.69
CA VAL A 129 1.79 -2.88 15.61
C VAL A 129 1.08 -3.87 14.71
N ILE A 130 0.95 -3.54 13.41
CA ILE A 130 0.62 -4.54 12.41
C ILE A 130 1.92 -5.19 11.93
N ASP A 131 2.07 -6.46 12.20
CA ASP A 131 3.27 -7.20 11.82
C ASP A 131 2.92 -8.61 11.32
N ASN A 132 2.81 -8.76 10.02
CA ASN A 132 2.60 -10.06 9.37
C ASN A 132 3.92 -10.61 8.80
N LYS A 133 5.04 -10.36 9.48
CA LYS A 133 6.41 -10.54 8.95
C LYS A 133 6.67 -11.83 8.19
N ASP A 134 6.13 -12.94 8.67
CA ASP A 134 6.48 -14.24 8.11
C ASP A 134 5.32 -14.93 7.38
N SER A 135 4.17 -14.29 7.25
CA SER A 135 2.95 -14.99 6.87
C SER A 135 2.05 -14.23 5.88
N GLY A 136 2.46 -13.05 5.42
CA GLY A 136 1.66 -12.26 4.47
C GLY A 136 0.33 -11.80 5.05
N TRP A 137 -0.41 -11.01 4.30
CA TRP A 137 -1.76 -10.51 4.65
C TRP A 137 -2.87 -11.11 3.79
N MET A 138 -2.49 -11.92 2.81
CA MET A 138 -3.41 -12.75 2.01
C MET A 138 -3.22 -14.22 2.40
N MET A 139 -4.32 -14.94 2.45
CA MET A 139 -4.35 -16.37 2.71
C MET A 139 -4.75 -17.09 1.41
N ALA A 140 -3.96 -18.08 1.00
CA ALA A 140 -4.26 -18.87 -0.20
C ALA A 140 -3.79 -20.33 0.01
N LYS A 141 -4.22 -21.21 -0.88
CA LYS A 141 -3.84 -22.63 -0.81
C LYS A 141 -2.33 -22.85 -0.95
N GLU A 142 -1.66 -21.98 -1.71
CA GLU A 142 -0.23 -22.08 -1.98
C GLU A 142 0.44 -20.74 -1.71
N ASN A 143 1.61 -20.77 -1.09
CA ASN A 143 2.44 -19.59 -0.90
C ASN A 143 3.18 -19.29 -2.21
N THR A 144 2.71 -18.32 -2.97
CA THR A 144 3.27 -17.92 -4.26
C THR A 144 4.19 -16.72 -4.19
N ASN A 145 4.14 -15.95 -3.10
CA ASN A 145 4.99 -14.79 -2.87
C ASN A 145 4.97 -14.38 -1.38
N TRP A 146 5.79 -13.41 -1.00
CA TRP A 146 6.01 -13.00 0.40
C TRP A 146 4.78 -12.37 1.10
N PHE A 147 3.75 -11.97 0.38
CA PHE A 147 2.52 -11.42 0.95
C PHE A 147 1.35 -12.41 0.96
N ILE A 148 1.56 -13.65 0.47
CA ILE A 148 0.56 -14.72 0.49
C ILE A 148 1.02 -15.81 1.45
N SER A 149 0.20 -16.12 2.44
CA SER A 149 0.40 -17.25 3.34
C SER A 149 -0.33 -18.48 2.82
N GLY A 150 0.39 -19.58 2.72
CA GLY A 150 -0.17 -20.92 2.44
C GLY A 150 -0.50 -21.72 3.70
N ALA A 151 -0.61 -21.08 4.86
CA ALA A 151 -0.85 -21.76 6.13
C ALA A 151 -2.21 -22.46 6.17
N THR A 152 -2.24 -23.63 6.75
CA THR A 152 -3.48 -24.30 7.13
C THR A 152 -4.16 -23.58 8.32
N ALA A 153 -5.42 -23.84 8.57
CA ALA A 153 -6.13 -23.24 9.70
C ALA A 153 -5.43 -23.52 11.04
N GLU A 154 -4.90 -24.73 11.24
CA GLU A 154 -4.19 -25.09 12.47
C GLU A 154 -2.83 -24.39 12.59
N GLU A 155 -2.06 -24.27 11.51
CA GLU A 155 -0.79 -23.54 11.51
C GLU A 155 -1.02 -22.06 11.77
N TRP A 156 -2.06 -21.48 11.18
CA TRP A 156 -2.43 -20.10 11.42
C TRP A 156 -2.90 -19.88 12.86
N ARG A 157 -3.73 -20.78 13.41
CA ARG A 157 -4.14 -20.77 14.83
C ARG A 157 -2.93 -20.72 15.77
N GLN A 158 -1.94 -21.57 15.53
CA GLN A 158 -0.73 -21.60 16.34
C GLN A 158 0.08 -20.31 16.21
N THR A 159 0.20 -19.78 15.00
CA THR A 159 0.87 -18.52 14.73
C THR A 159 0.20 -17.37 15.47
N LEU A 160 -1.13 -17.29 15.42
CA LEU A 160 -1.91 -16.27 16.10
C LEU A 160 -1.73 -16.33 17.62
N ARG A 161 -1.85 -17.51 18.22
CA ARG A 161 -1.67 -17.71 19.67
C ARG A 161 -0.30 -17.23 20.16
N ASN A 162 0.73 -17.52 19.38
CA ASN A 162 2.11 -17.29 19.80
C ASN A 162 2.57 -15.84 19.61
N ASN A 163 2.05 -15.17 18.58
CA ASN A 163 2.67 -13.94 18.10
C ASN A 163 1.74 -12.72 18.07
N TYR A 164 0.43 -12.90 18.16
CA TYR A 164 -0.54 -11.82 17.94
C TYR A 164 -1.58 -11.73 19.05
N ASP A 165 -2.15 -10.55 19.24
CA ASP A 165 -3.19 -10.27 20.23
C ASP A 165 -4.55 -10.10 19.56
N TYR A 166 -4.55 -9.59 18.34
CA TYR A 166 -5.76 -9.34 17.56
C TYR A 166 -5.60 -9.78 16.11
N VAL A 167 -6.74 -10.03 15.46
CA VAL A 167 -6.88 -10.18 14.01
C VAL A 167 -7.81 -9.10 13.50
N ALA A 168 -7.39 -8.36 12.49
CA ALA A 168 -8.20 -7.36 11.81
C ALA A 168 -8.54 -7.84 10.40
N LEU A 169 -9.82 -7.85 10.05
CA LEU A 169 -10.32 -8.28 8.74
C LEU A 169 -10.68 -7.05 7.91
N TYR A 170 -9.92 -6.77 6.86
CA TYR A 170 -10.20 -5.64 5.96
C TYR A 170 -11.05 -6.06 4.76
N LEU A 171 -10.57 -7.02 3.98
CA LEU A 171 -11.28 -7.60 2.84
C LEU A 171 -11.24 -9.12 2.96
N LEU A 172 -12.34 -9.77 2.61
CA LEU A 172 -12.51 -11.21 2.67
C LEU A 172 -12.85 -11.79 1.30
N ASP A 173 -12.51 -13.06 1.11
CA ASP A 173 -12.92 -13.86 -0.03
C ASP A 173 -13.52 -15.19 0.42
N ASP A 174 -14.10 -15.91 -0.52
CA ASP A 174 -14.71 -17.22 -0.26
C ASP A 174 -13.68 -18.25 0.25
N TYR A 175 -12.42 -18.15 -0.19
CA TYR A 175 -11.37 -19.06 0.27
C TYR A 175 -11.10 -18.88 1.76
N PHE A 176 -10.94 -17.63 2.22
CA PHE A 176 -10.72 -17.33 3.61
C PHE A 176 -11.88 -17.80 4.49
N ILE A 177 -13.11 -17.44 4.11
CA ILE A 177 -14.30 -17.82 4.86
C ILE A 177 -14.44 -19.33 4.96
N ASN A 178 -14.28 -20.05 3.84
CA ASN A 178 -14.46 -21.50 3.83
C ASN A 178 -13.33 -22.26 4.58
N THR A 179 -12.12 -21.69 4.61
CA THR A 179 -10.95 -22.40 5.19
C THR A 179 -10.76 -22.09 6.67
N PHE A 180 -11.04 -20.84 7.08
CA PHE A 180 -10.66 -20.35 8.42
C PHE A 180 -11.86 -20.08 9.34
N SER A 181 -13.11 -20.25 8.87
CA SER A 181 -14.30 -19.98 9.67
C SER A 181 -14.36 -20.76 10.99
N GLU A 182 -13.77 -21.94 11.05
CA GLU A 182 -13.71 -22.76 12.26
C GLU A 182 -12.90 -22.12 13.42
N LEU A 183 -12.08 -21.13 13.12
CA LEU A 183 -11.29 -20.40 14.11
C LEU A 183 -12.10 -19.30 14.83
N PHE A 184 -13.25 -18.96 14.31
CA PHE A 184 -14.12 -17.97 14.92
C PHE A 184 -15.11 -18.66 15.86
N SER A 185 -15.42 -18.02 17.00
CA SER A 185 -16.40 -18.57 17.93
C SER A 185 -17.78 -18.67 17.26
N GLU A 186 -18.59 -19.66 17.64
CA GLU A 186 -19.92 -19.88 17.04
C GLU A 186 -20.83 -18.66 17.10
N SER A 187 -20.67 -17.81 18.11
CA SER A 187 -21.42 -16.58 18.28
C SER A 187 -20.90 -15.41 17.46
N THR A 188 -19.76 -15.58 16.80
CA THR A 188 -19.07 -14.51 16.10
C THR A 188 -19.37 -14.56 14.61
N LYS A 189 -19.87 -13.45 14.08
CA LYS A 189 -20.08 -13.28 12.66
C LYS A 189 -18.79 -12.80 12.00
N ILE A 190 -18.34 -13.49 10.96
CA ILE A 190 -17.16 -13.11 10.20
C ILE A 190 -17.57 -12.02 9.21
N GLU A 191 -17.09 -10.80 9.45
CA GLU A 191 -17.40 -9.62 8.63
C GLU A 191 -16.16 -8.78 8.38
N GLU A 192 -16.15 -8.13 7.23
CA GLU A 192 -15.14 -7.12 6.89
C GLU A 192 -15.19 -5.93 7.85
N ASN A 193 -14.09 -5.24 7.99
CA ASN A 193 -13.90 -4.11 8.88
C ASN A 193 -14.17 -4.41 10.36
N ASN A 194 -13.94 -5.65 10.79
CA ASN A 194 -14.03 -6.04 12.19
C ASN A 194 -12.69 -6.48 12.77
N VAL A 195 -12.58 -6.33 14.08
CA VAL A 195 -11.40 -6.71 14.87
C VAL A 195 -11.80 -7.82 15.84
N TYR A 196 -10.96 -8.82 15.94
CA TYR A 196 -11.17 -10.01 16.77
C TYR A 196 -10.00 -10.17 17.73
N ARG A 197 -10.32 -10.43 19.00
CA ARG A 197 -9.33 -10.80 20.01
C ARG A 197 -8.99 -12.28 19.88
N ILE A 198 -7.73 -12.60 20.07
CA ILE A 198 -7.24 -13.98 20.06
C ILE A 198 -7.29 -14.52 21.50
N ASP A 199 -8.08 -15.54 21.74
CA ASP A 199 -7.97 -16.32 22.97
C ASP A 199 -6.66 -17.10 22.99
N LYS A 200 -5.78 -16.73 23.89
CA LYS A 200 -4.42 -17.33 23.97
C LYS A 200 -4.44 -18.80 24.42
N GLU A 201 -5.50 -19.29 25.02
CA GLU A 201 -5.60 -20.70 25.43
C GLU A 201 -6.04 -21.58 24.27
N THR A 202 -7.06 -21.19 23.56
CA THR A 202 -7.70 -21.97 22.49
C THR A 202 -7.24 -21.58 21.09
N GLY A 203 -6.82 -20.33 20.89
CA GLY A 203 -6.54 -19.76 19.59
C GLY A 203 -7.81 -19.39 18.81
N MET A 204 -8.96 -19.34 19.49
CA MET A 204 -10.21 -18.92 18.88
C MET A 204 -10.27 -17.38 18.78
N LEU A 205 -11.03 -16.92 17.80
CA LEU A 205 -11.22 -15.50 17.51
C LEU A 205 -12.57 -15.04 18.02
N GLU A 206 -12.55 -14.02 18.89
CA GLU A 206 -13.73 -13.42 19.50
C GLU A 206 -13.90 -11.99 19.02
N LEU A 207 -15.10 -11.63 18.57
CA LEU A 207 -15.38 -10.27 18.09
C LEU A 207 -15.17 -9.26 19.22
N CYS A 208 -14.42 -8.19 18.93
CA CYS A 208 -14.33 -7.03 19.80
C CYS A 208 -15.55 -6.12 19.55
N GLU A 209 -16.33 -5.84 20.60
CA GLU A 209 -17.46 -4.90 20.55
C GLU A 209 -17.02 -3.44 20.72
#